data_b430c8a0b40382e31efd67492c06f57c
#
_entry.id   b430c8a0b40382e31efd67492c06f57c
#
_cell.length_a   1.000
_cell.length_b   1.000
_cell.length_c   1.000
_cell.angle_alpha   90.00
_cell.angle_beta   90.00
_cell.angle_gamma   90.00
#
_symmetry.space_group_name_H-M   'P 1'
#
loop_
_entity.id
_entity.type
_entity.pdbx_description
1 polymer ?
#
loop_
_entity_poly.entity_id
_entity_poly.type
_entity_poly.pdbx_seq_one_letter_code
_entity_poly.pdbx_strand_id
1 'polypeptide(L)'
;AIRDSVAASEEEAQFLIEDIGHSLDGWREHPQDALHLKAFSPEGVLGVILVKEYWNLTNLFVEPAYQGKGIGRCLVEKALNECRRRSPRGAVLVNSSTVAVPFYRRLGFSQTGPGKDRPGGCVPFQYAFPALPPGGRPA
;
A
#
# COMPACT_ATOMS: atom_id res chain seq x y z
N ALA A 1 7.95 -15.11 -6.02
CA ALA A 1 8.66 -13.92 -5.85
C ALA A 1 9.02 -13.25 -7.14
N ILE A 2 9.76 -13.93 -7.98
CA ILE A 2 10.16 -13.28 -9.21
C ILE A 2 8.97 -12.93 -10.05
N ARG A 3 7.99 -13.74 -10.00
CA ARG A 3 6.88 -13.45 -10.81
C ARG A 3 6.11 -12.26 -10.32
N ASP A 4 6.42 -11.76 -9.15
CA ASP A 4 5.83 -10.53 -8.67
C ASP A 4 6.58 -9.32 -9.14
N SER A 5 7.52 -9.49 -10.05
CA SER A 5 8.22 -8.32 -10.53
C SER A 5 7.25 -7.41 -11.27
N VAL A 6 7.45 -6.13 -11.07
CA VAL A 6 6.62 -5.10 -11.66
C VAL A 6 7.54 -4.04 -12.22
N ALA A 7 7.30 -3.66 -13.46
CA ALA A 7 8.03 -2.55 -14.06
C ALA A 7 7.11 -1.35 -14.05
N ALA A 8 7.51 -0.32 -13.34
CA ALA A 8 6.74 0.91 -13.31
C ALA A 8 6.74 1.54 -14.68
N SER A 9 7.90 1.56 -15.28
CA SER A 9 8.08 1.95 -16.66
C SER A 9 9.39 1.36 -17.06
N GLU A 10 9.50 0.98 -18.29
CA GLU A 10 10.71 0.31 -18.71
C GLU A 10 11.90 1.19 -18.67
N GLU A 11 11.72 2.49 -18.83
CA GLU A 11 12.84 3.40 -18.77
C GLU A 11 13.19 3.82 -17.37
N GLU A 12 12.26 3.67 -16.43
CA GLU A 12 12.47 4.26 -15.12
C GLU A 12 13.04 3.31 -14.13
N ALA A 13 12.34 2.22 -13.88
CA ALA A 13 12.79 1.35 -12.83
C ALA A 13 12.22 -0.03 -13.02
N GLN A 14 13.06 -1.02 -12.79
CA GLN A 14 12.61 -2.37 -12.65
C GLN A 14 12.87 -2.80 -11.24
N PHE A 15 11.88 -3.40 -10.62
CA PHE A 15 11.97 -3.81 -9.25
C PHE A 15 11.03 -4.96 -8.99
N LEU A 16 11.29 -5.65 -7.91
CA LEU A 16 10.49 -6.78 -7.49
C LEU A 16 9.74 -6.40 -6.22
N ILE A 17 8.56 -6.97 -6.05
CA ILE A 17 7.79 -6.77 -4.83
C ILE A 17 7.60 -8.14 -4.20
N GLU A 18 7.87 -8.21 -2.90
CA GLU A 18 7.69 -9.46 -2.19
C GLU A 18 7.03 -9.20 -0.85
N ASP A 19 6.26 -10.19 -0.39
CA ASP A 19 5.61 -10.13 0.90
C ASP A 19 6.61 -10.55 1.97
N ILE A 20 6.91 -9.65 2.88
CA ILE A 20 7.88 -9.90 3.94
C ILE A 20 7.24 -9.90 5.32
N GLY A 21 5.93 -10.14 5.37
CA GLY A 21 5.23 -10.06 6.65
C GLY A 21 5.79 -10.94 7.72
N HIS A 22 6.37 -12.07 7.35
CA HIS A 22 6.92 -12.99 8.33
C HIS A 22 8.29 -12.59 8.83
N SER A 23 8.90 -11.59 8.24
CA SER A 23 10.28 -11.26 8.52
C SER A 23 10.45 -10.28 9.65
N LEU A 24 9.39 -9.69 10.14
CA LEU A 24 9.48 -8.61 11.10
C LEU A 24 9.15 -9.09 12.49
N ASP A 25 9.93 -8.63 13.45
CA ASP A 25 9.58 -8.83 14.83
C ASP A 25 8.26 -8.15 15.10
N GLY A 26 7.50 -8.72 15.98
CA GLY A 26 6.20 -8.17 16.28
C GLY A 26 5.11 -8.61 15.35
N TRP A 27 5.48 -9.04 14.15
CA TRP A 27 4.51 -9.58 13.20
C TRP A 27 4.58 -11.08 13.14
N ARG A 28 5.61 -11.66 13.72
CA ARG A 28 5.79 -13.11 13.64
C ARG A 28 4.72 -13.87 14.35
N GLU A 29 4.13 -13.27 15.37
CA GLU A 29 3.07 -13.94 16.11
C GLU A 29 1.77 -13.97 15.35
N HIS A 30 1.56 -12.93 14.54
CA HIS A 30 0.31 -12.78 13.78
C HIS A 30 0.62 -12.37 12.36
N PRO A 31 1.38 -13.17 11.62
CA PRO A 31 1.78 -12.77 10.27
C PRO A 31 0.60 -12.63 9.33
N GLN A 32 -0.50 -13.33 9.62
CA GLN A 32 -1.68 -13.23 8.78
C GLN A 32 -2.48 -11.96 9.03
N ASP A 33 -2.14 -11.19 10.05
CA ASP A 33 -2.92 -10.01 10.41
C ASP A 33 -2.38 -8.75 9.77
N ALA A 34 -1.39 -8.86 8.92
CA ALA A 34 -0.81 -7.70 8.28
C ALA A 34 -0.26 -8.07 6.93
N LEU A 35 -0.31 -7.11 6.01
CA LEU A 35 0.33 -7.23 4.72
C LEU A 35 1.54 -6.32 4.71
N HIS A 36 2.70 -6.86 4.44
CA HIS A 36 3.92 -6.09 4.39
C HIS A 36 4.64 -6.42 3.11
N LEU A 37 4.76 -5.45 2.22
CA LEU A 37 5.40 -5.65 0.92
C LEU A 37 6.65 -4.80 0.84
N LYS A 38 7.64 -5.33 0.16
CA LYS A 38 8.92 -4.67 -0.05
C LYS A 38 9.19 -4.61 -1.55
N ALA A 39 9.53 -3.45 -2.03
CA ALA A 39 10.05 -3.28 -3.38
C ALA A 39 11.57 -3.21 -3.30
N PHE A 40 12.24 -3.95 -4.16
CA PHE A 40 13.70 -4.03 -4.06
C PHE A 40 14.30 -4.26 -5.44
N SER A 41 15.56 -3.96 -5.54
CA SER A 41 16.36 -4.17 -6.73
C SER A 41 17.75 -4.62 -6.28
N PRO A 42 18.67 -4.88 -7.22
CA PRO A 42 20.02 -5.21 -6.81
C PRO A 42 20.69 -4.15 -5.94
N GLU A 43 20.23 -2.90 -6.02
CA GLU A 43 20.79 -1.85 -5.17
C GLU A 43 20.25 -1.86 -3.76
N GLY A 44 19.20 -2.63 -3.49
CA GLY A 44 18.67 -2.72 -2.14
C GLY A 44 17.18 -2.48 -2.10
N VAL A 45 16.69 -2.16 -0.91
CA VAL A 45 15.27 -1.90 -0.70
C VAL A 45 14.94 -0.52 -1.20
N LEU A 46 13.95 -0.43 -2.06
CA LEU A 46 13.51 0.84 -2.66
C LEU A 46 12.29 1.41 -1.97
N GLY A 47 11.49 0.56 -1.34
CA GLY A 47 10.29 1.03 -0.66
C GLY A 47 9.60 -0.10 0.07
N VAL A 48 8.72 0.26 0.99
CA VAL A 48 7.94 -0.71 1.75
C VAL A 48 6.55 -0.15 1.98
N ILE A 49 5.59 -1.06 2.16
CA ILE A 49 4.24 -0.69 2.56
C ILE A 49 3.76 -1.69 3.61
N LEU A 50 3.08 -1.17 4.63
CA LEU A 50 2.52 -1.99 5.68
C LEU A 50 1.05 -1.65 5.84
N VAL A 51 0.20 -2.65 5.70
CA VAL A 51 -1.24 -2.51 5.90
C VAL A 51 -1.63 -3.48 7.02
N LYS A 52 -1.92 -2.94 8.18
CA LYS A 52 -2.29 -3.75 9.33
C LYS A 52 -3.71 -4.25 9.16
N GLU A 53 -3.91 -5.52 9.47
CA GLU A 53 -5.22 -6.16 9.43
C GLU A 53 -5.89 -6.01 8.07
N TYR A 54 -5.10 -5.76 7.04
CA TYR A 54 -5.56 -5.66 5.65
C TYR A 54 -6.52 -4.50 5.40
N TRP A 55 -6.60 -3.55 6.35
CA TRP A 55 -7.42 -2.35 6.13
C TRP A 55 -6.72 -1.07 6.58
N ASN A 56 -5.69 -1.17 7.38
CA ASN A 56 -5.09 0.02 8.02
C ASN A 56 -3.70 0.25 7.45
N LEU A 57 -3.60 1.09 6.43
CA LEU A 57 -2.32 1.42 5.82
C LEU A 57 -1.58 2.35 6.77
N THR A 58 -0.58 1.84 7.45
CA THR A 58 0.14 2.61 8.46
C THR A 58 1.47 3.14 7.98
N ASN A 59 2.10 2.47 7.02
CA ASN A 59 3.42 2.86 6.55
C ASN A 59 3.51 2.71 5.05
N LEU A 60 4.01 3.73 4.42
CA LEU A 60 4.42 3.69 3.02
C LEU A 60 5.66 4.54 2.89
N PHE A 61 6.74 3.91 2.51
CA PHE A 61 8.01 4.61 2.37
C PHE A 61 8.65 4.25 1.04
N VAL A 62 9.15 5.25 0.34
CA VAL A 62 9.95 5.04 -0.86
C VAL A 62 11.23 5.81 -0.67
N GLU A 63 12.35 5.14 -0.92
CA GLU A 63 13.66 5.74 -0.83
C GLU A 63 13.68 7.05 -1.63
N PRO A 64 14.15 8.16 -1.04
CA PRO A 64 14.07 9.45 -1.75
C PRO A 64 14.71 9.44 -3.12
N ALA A 65 15.80 8.72 -3.30
CA ALA A 65 16.46 8.68 -4.61
C ALA A 65 15.60 8.02 -5.68
N TYR A 66 14.58 7.29 -5.29
CA TYR A 66 13.74 6.55 -6.22
C TYR A 66 12.31 7.04 -6.25
N GLN A 67 12.01 8.14 -5.58
CA GLN A 67 10.67 8.70 -5.64
C GLN A 67 10.41 9.27 -7.02
N GLY A 68 9.13 9.32 -7.39
CA GLY A 68 8.75 9.81 -8.70
C GLY A 68 8.88 8.81 -9.82
N LYS A 69 9.19 7.55 -9.49
CA LYS A 69 9.38 6.50 -10.50
C LYS A 69 8.29 5.45 -10.47
N GLY A 70 7.21 5.69 -9.72
CA GLY A 70 6.08 4.77 -9.71
C GLY A 70 6.16 3.65 -8.70
N ILE A 71 7.19 3.62 -7.87
CA ILE A 71 7.35 2.54 -6.90
C ILE A 71 6.24 2.58 -5.86
N GLY A 72 5.95 3.77 -5.32
CA GLY A 72 4.88 3.91 -4.33
C GLY A 72 3.54 3.51 -4.89
N ARG A 73 3.24 3.91 -6.13
CA ARG A 73 2.00 3.54 -6.77
C ARG A 73 1.89 2.02 -6.92
N CYS A 74 2.97 1.38 -7.36
CA CYS A 74 2.94 -0.07 -7.52
C CYS A 74 2.77 -0.80 -6.20
N LEU A 75 3.42 -0.29 -5.14
CA LEU A 75 3.25 -0.90 -3.83
C LEU A 75 1.81 -0.79 -3.36
N VAL A 76 1.19 0.38 -3.52
CA VAL A 76 -0.19 0.54 -3.10
C VAL A 76 -1.12 -0.32 -3.93
N GLU A 77 -0.92 -0.35 -5.25
CA GLU A 77 -1.79 -1.14 -6.11
C GLU A 77 -1.70 -2.62 -5.79
N LYS A 78 -0.50 -3.11 -5.54
CA LYS A 78 -0.33 -4.50 -5.17
C LYS A 78 -0.99 -4.77 -3.82
N ALA A 79 -0.82 -3.86 -2.87
CA ALA A 79 -1.43 -4.01 -1.56
C ALA A 79 -2.95 -4.00 -1.66
N LEU A 80 -3.52 -3.12 -2.47
CA LEU A 80 -4.97 -3.07 -2.63
C LEU A 80 -5.51 -4.36 -3.21
N ASN A 81 -4.79 -4.95 -4.18
CA ASN A 81 -5.20 -6.23 -4.73
C ASN A 81 -5.27 -7.31 -3.67
N GLU A 82 -4.28 -7.35 -2.77
CA GLU A 82 -4.29 -8.34 -1.70
C GLU A 82 -5.37 -8.05 -0.68
N CYS A 83 -5.54 -6.77 -0.34
CA CYS A 83 -6.51 -6.40 0.69
C CYS A 83 -7.95 -6.56 0.21
N ARG A 84 -8.17 -6.51 -1.09
CA ARG A 84 -9.53 -6.62 -1.63
C ARG A 84 -10.25 -7.84 -1.10
N ARG A 85 -9.55 -8.96 -0.98
CA ARG A 85 -10.15 -10.21 -0.55
C ARG A 85 -10.11 -10.41 0.94
N ARG A 86 -9.27 -9.66 1.65
CA ARG A 86 -8.97 -9.97 3.05
C ARG A 86 -9.37 -8.88 4.02
N SER A 87 -9.68 -7.69 3.52
CA SER A 87 -10.05 -6.61 4.41
C SER A 87 -11.39 -6.87 5.07
N PRO A 88 -11.46 -6.84 6.40
CA PRO A 88 -12.74 -7.01 7.10
C PRO A 88 -13.64 -5.80 6.96
N ARG A 89 -13.11 -4.69 6.47
CA ARG A 89 -13.89 -3.46 6.34
C ARG A 89 -14.32 -3.17 4.91
N GLY A 90 -13.91 -3.99 3.95
CA GLY A 90 -14.21 -3.70 2.55
C GLY A 90 -13.53 -2.46 2.04
N ALA A 91 -12.47 -2.03 2.70
CA ALA A 91 -11.79 -0.79 2.34
C ALA A 91 -10.40 -0.79 2.96
N VAL A 92 -9.55 0.09 2.45
CA VAL A 92 -8.25 0.39 3.07
C VAL A 92 -8.26 1.86 3.44
N LEU A 93 -7.93 2.14 4.69
CA LEU A 93 -7.91 3.49 5.21
C LEU A 93 -6.46 3.93 5.43
N VAL A 94 -6.23 5.22 5.26
CA VAL A 94 -4.90 5.79 5.50
C VAL A 94 -5.07 7.20 6.03
N ASN A 95 -4.19 7.58 6.95
CA ASN A 95 -4.07 8.97 7.37
C ASN A 95 -2.88 9.55 6.63
N SER A 96 -3.16 10.39 5.66
CA SER A 96 -2.15 10.90 4.74
C SER A 96 -1.51 12.15 5.28
N SER A 97 -0.20 12.30 5.07
CA SER A 97 0.40 13.61 5.24
C SER A 97 -0.16 14.56 4.19
N THR A 98 -0.04 15.86 4.45
CA THR A 98 -0.54 16.85 3.51
C THR A 98 0.14 16.71 2.16
N VAL A 99 1.44 16.43 2.17
CA VAL A 99 2.21 16.35 0.92
C VAL A 99 1.76 15.16 0.08
N ALA A 100 1.32 14.09 0.72
CA ALA A 100 0.94 12.88 0.00
C ALA A 100 -0.50 12.88 -0.48
N VAL A 101 -1.28 13.88 -0.13
CA VAL A 101 -2.69 13.93 -0.53
C VAL A 101 -2.89 13.75 -2.04
N PRO A 102 -2.17 14.47 -2.91
CA PRO A 102 -2.39 14.26 -4.35
C PRO A 102 -2.07 12.84 -4.79
N PHE A 103 -1.08 12.21 -4.15
CA PHE A 103 -0.71 10.85 -4.47
C PHE A 103 -1.87 9.88 -4.21
N TYR A 104 -2.49 9.98 -3.03
CA TYR A 104 -3.59 9.08 -2.71
C TYR A 104 -4.82 9.38 -3.56
N ARG A 105 -5.08 10.66 -3.86
CA ARG A 105 -6.21 10.99 -4.71
C ARG A 105 -6.05 10.39 -6.11
N ARG A 106 -4.86 10.43 -6.65
CA ARG A 106 -4.63 9.87 -7.99
C ARG A 106 -4.82 8.36 -8.01
N LEU A 107 -4.65 7.71 -6.87
CA LEU A 107 -4.84 6.27 -6.78
C LEU A 107 -6.28 5.87 -6.57
N GLY A 108 -7.18 6.83 -6.37
CA GLY A 108 -8.59 6.54 -6.21
C GLY A 108 -9.07 6.57 -4.77
N PHE A 109 -8.21 6.99 -3.85
CA PHE A 109 -8.65 7.17 -2.47
C PHE A 109 -9.51 8.44 -2.36
N SER A 110 -10.47 8.41 -1.47
CA SER A 110 -11.37 9.54 -1.20
C SER A 110 -11.20 10.01 0.22
N GLN A 111 -11.25 11.33 0.40
CA GLN A 111 -11.14 11.90 1.72
C GLN A 111 -12.39 11.61 2.53
N THR A 112 -12.22 11.16 3.76
CA THR A 112 -13.35 10.73 4.58
C THR A 112 -13.71 11.71 5.68
N GLY A 113 -12.90 12.72 5.91
CA GLY A 113 -13.18 13.70 6.95
C GLY A 113 -12.20 14.85 6.87
N PRO A 114 -12.34 15.83 7.75
CA PRO A 114 -11.44 16.98 7.73
C PRO A 114 -10.04 16.57 8.17
N GLY A 115 -9.05 17.32 7.67
CA GLY A 115 -7.70 17.14 8.11
C GLY A 115 -7.55 17.53 9.56
N LYS A 116 -6.55 16.94 10.22
CA LYS A 116 -6.25 17.23 11.60
C LYS A 116 -4.94 17.98 11.70
N ASP A 117 -4.86 18.83 12.70
CA ASP A 117 -3.70 19.66 12.93
C ASP A 117 -2.61 18.86 13.62
N ARG A 118 -1.74 18.27 12.84
CA ARG A 118 -0.64 17.48 13.33
C ARG A 118 0.59 17.78 12.51
N PRO A 119 1.77 17.57 13.06
CA PRO A 119 2.99 17.79 12.27
C PRO A 119 2.94 16.98 10.98
N GLY A 120 3.18 17.67 9.87
CA GLY A 120 3.10 17.05 8.56
C GLY A 120 1.69 16.87 8.04
N GLY A 121 0.66 17.15 8.85
CA GLY A 121 -0.72 16.98 8.45
C GLY A 121 -1.24 15.60 8.72
N CYS A 122 -2.56 15.48 8.75
CA CYS A 122 -3.20 14.18 8.93
C CYS A 122 -4.56 14.26 8.26
N VAL A 123 -4.66 13.75 7.05
CA VAL A 123 -5.88 13.82 6.25
C VAL A 123 -6.39 12.40 6.05
N PRO A 124 -7.59 12.08 6.53
CA PRO A 124 -8.09 10.71 6.40
C PRO A 124 -8.61 10.43 5.00
N PHE A 125 -8.20 9.29 4.47
CA PHE A 125 -8.63 8.82 3.16
C PHE A 125 -9.02 7.36 3.25
N GLN A 126 -9.83 6.92 2.29
CA GLN A 126 -10.12 5.51 2.16
C GLN A 126 -10.21 5.13 0.68
N TYR A 127 -9.88 3.88 0.42
CA TYR A 127 -10.14 3.24 -0.85
C TYR A 127 -11.16 2.14 -0.58
N ALA A 128 -12.39 2.34 -1.02
CA ALA A 128 -13.46 1.38 -0.78
C ALA A 128 -13.53 0.42 -1.96
N PHE A 129 -13.55 -0.89 -1.64
CA PHE A 129 -13.66 -1.88 -2.70
C PHE A 129 -15.10 -1.98 -3.14
N PRO A 130 -15.35 -2.21 -4.44
CA PRO A 130 -16.71 -2.35 -4.91
C PRO A 130 -17.40 -3.52 -4.25
N ALA A 131 -18.70 -3.38 -4.01
CA ALA A 131 -19.49 -4.48 -3.48
C ALA A 131 -19.49 -5.63 -4.48
N LEU A 132 -19.52 -6.86 -3.94
CA LEU A 132 -19.62 -8.00 -4.81
C LEU A 132 -21.03 -8.11 -5.37
N PRO A 133 -21.19 -8.60 -6.61
CA PRO A 133 -22.53 -8.82 -7.15
C PRO A 133 -23.25 -9.87 -6.31
N PRO A 134 -24.58 -9.85 -6.32
CA PRO A 134 -25.35 -10.88 -5.60
C PRO A 134 -24.91 -12.26 -6.04
N GLY A 135 -24.64 -13.12 -5.05
CA GLY A 135 -24.15 -14.45 -5.36
C GLY A 135 -22.74 -14.49 -5.86
N GLY A 136 -22.05 -13.36 -5.90
CA GLY A 136 -20.69 -13.30 -6.40
C GLY A 136 -19.70 -13.80 -5.41
N ARG A 137 -18.48 -13.99 -5.89
CA ARG A 137 -17.41 -14.39 -5.06
C ARG A 137 -16.28 -13.48 -5.25
N PRO A 138 -15.43 -13.33 -4.26
CA PRO A 138 -14.22 -12.55 -4.44
C PRO A 138 -13.44 -13.18 -5.55
N ALA A 139 -13.07 -12.37 -6.49
CA ALA A 139 -12.36 -12.87 -7.64
C ALA A 139 -10.94 -13.25 -7.29
#